data_d23081aef895b6d3094551af31a2b51c
#
_entry.id   d23081aef895b6d3094551af31a2b51c
#
_cell.length_a   1.000
_cell.length_b   1.000
_cell.length_c   1.000
_cell.angle_alpha   90.00
_cell.angle_beta   90.00
_cell.angle_gamma   90.00
#
_symmetry.space_group_name_H-M   'P 1'
#
loop_
_entity.id
_entity.type
_entity.pdbx_description
1 polymer ?
#
loop_
_entity_poly.entity_id
_entity_poly.type
_entity_poly.pdbx_seq_one_letter_code
_entity_poly.pdbx_strand_id
1 'polypeptide(L)'
;MALSQQVEESLKEAQSNLRNALAFAARNEKPFVGKQISDMIMNIESIIAIDAMSDKIEDMFKNKNDDGSGGPSIFGFGGMM
;
A
#
# COMPACT_ATOMS: atom_id res chain seq x y z
N MET A 1 6.28 -6.13 -9.74
CA MET A 1 6.07 -7.40 -9.16
C MET A 1 4.83 -7.43 -8.32
N ALA A 2 4.03 -8.42 -8.46
CA ALA A 2 2.75 -8.44 -7.76
C ALA A 2 2.86 -9.21 -6.46
N LEU A 3 2.05 -8.80 -5.49
CA LEU A 3 1.94 -9.57 -4.28
C LEU A 3 1.39 -10.94 -4.62
N SER A 4 1.79 -11.92 -3.87
CA SER A 4 1.19 -13.23 -4.06
C SER A 4 -0.25 -13.15 -3.62
N GLN A 5 -1.06 -14.02 -4.17
CA GLN A 5 -2.47 -14.03 -3.85
C GLN A 5 -2.69 -14.28 -2.35
N GLN A 6 -1.89 -15.13 -1.79
CA GLN A 6 -2.03 -15.42 -0.38
C GLN A 6 -1.77 -14.20 0.47
N VAL A 7 -0.74 -13.44 0.12
CA VAL A 7 -0.42 -12.25 0.89
C VAL A 7 -1.49 -11.20 0.72
N GLU A 8 -1.96 -11.04 -0.51
CA GLU A 8 -2.97 -10.03 -0.75
C GLU A 8 -4.25 -10.36 -0.01
N GLU A 9 -4.67 -11.61 -0.05
CA GLU A 9 -5.89 -11.99 0.65
C GLU A 9 -5.74 -11.86 2.15
N SER A 10 -4.58 -12.21 2.67
CA SER A 10 -4.35 -12.08 4.09
C SER A 10 -4.38 -10.62 4.51
N LEU A 11 -3.83 -9.75 3.69
CA LEU A 11 -3.85 -8.33 4.01
C LEU A 11 -5.27 -7.79 4.00
N LYS A 12 -6.07 -8.22 3.05
CA LYS A 12 -7.45 -7.77 3.00
C LYS A 12 -8.25 -8.27 4.19
N GLU A 13 -7.96 -9.48 4.61
CA GLU A 13 -8.64 -10.01 5.77
C GLU A 13 -8.22 -9.26 7.02
N ALA A 14 -6.93 -8.96 7.14
CA ALA A 14 -6.45 -8.19 8.26
C ALA A 14 -7.10 -6.82 8.28
N GLN A 15 -7.27 -6.21 7.11
CA GLN A 15 -7.90 -4.92 7.02
C GLN A 15 -9.35 -4.99 7.50
N SER A 16 -10.04 -6.04 7.13
CA SER A 16 -11.41 -6.22 7.58
C SER A 16 -11.47 -6.36 9.09
N ASN A 17 -10.56 -7.14 9.65
CA ASN A 17 -10.51 -7.31 11.09
C ASN A 17 -10.16 -6.00 11.80
N LEU A 18 -9.29 -5.21 11.21
CA LEU A 18 -8.95 -3.93 11.80
C LEU A 18 -10.12 -2.97 11.77
N ARG A 19 -10.94 -3.03 10.73
CA ARG A 19 -12.13 -2.19 10.70
C ARG A 19 -13.09 -2.54 11.80
N ASN A 20 -13.23 -3.84 12.08
CA ASN A 20 -14.05 -4.25 13.19
C ASN A 20 -13.47 -3.73 14.51
N ALA A 21 -12.17 -3.84 14.66
CA ALA A 21 -11.54 -3.34 15.87
C ALA A 21 -11.73 -1.84 16.01
N LEU A 22 -11.66 -1.13 14.89
CA LEU A 22 -11.83 0.30 14.92
C LEU A 22 -13.24 0.67 15.40
N ALA A 23 -14.23 -0.08 14.93
CA ALA A 23 -15.60 0.20 15.35
C ALA A 23 -15.77 0.00 16.86
N PHE A 24 -15.13 -1.03 17.40
CA PHE A 24 -15.19 -1.24 18.83
C PHE A 24 -14.40 -0.18 19.59
N ALA A 25 -13.23 0.16 19.07
CA ALA A 25 -12.39 1.13 19.74
C ALA A 25 -13.04 2.50 19.80
N ALA A 26 -13.79 2.84 18.77
CA ALA A 26 -14.44 4.13 18.73
C ALA A 26 -15.41 4.32 19.88
N ARG A 27 -15.93 3.24 20.40
CA ARG A 27 -16.88 3.34 21.49
C ARG A 27 -16.25 3.21 22.86
N ASN A 28 -15.20 2.42 22.93
CA ASN A 28 -14.72 2.00 24.24
C ASN A 28 -13.33 2.42 24.58
N GLU A 29 -12.57 2.89 23.61
CA GLU A 29 -11.17 3.16 23.85
C GLU A 29 -10.85 4.63 23.69
N LYS A 30 -9.65 4.97 24.11
CA LYS A 30 -9.20 6.35 23.95
C LYS A 30 -8.95 6.65 22.48
N PRO A 31 -9.06 7.92 22.11
CA PRO A 31 -8.96 8.28 20.69
C PRO A 31 -7.67 7.83 20.02
N PHE A 32 -6.57 7.75 20.75
CA PHE A 32 -5.33 7.38 20.09
C PHE A 32 -5.35 5.94 19.62
N VAL A 33 -6.14 5.08 20.26
CA VAL A 33 -6.25 3.69 19.81
C VAL A 33 -6.90 3.65 18.44
N GLY A 34 -7.97 4.41 18.26
CA GLY A 34 -8.61 4.46 16.95
C GLY A 34 -7.69 5.02 15.89
N LYS A 35 -6.91 6.02 16.24
CA LYS A 35 -5.99 6.59 15.28
C LYS A 35 -4.94 5.58 14.86
N GLN A 36 -4.42 4.83 15.80
CA GLN A 36 -3.43 3.82 15.46
C GLN A 36 -4.00 2.75 14.56
N ILE A 37 -5.23 2.34 14.83
CA ILE A 37 -5.86 1.32 14.01
C ILE A 37 -6.12 1.86 12.62
N SER A 38 -6.58 3.10 12.52
CA SER A 38 -6.78 3.73 11.22
C SER A 38 -5.48 3.77 10.42
N ASP A 39 -4.40 4.10 11.09
CA ASP A 39 -3.11 4.15 10.41
C ASP A 39 -2.73 2.78 9.88
N MET A 40 -3.01 1.74 10.64
CA MET A 40 -2.71 0.40 10.17
C MET A 40 -3.53 0.04 8.95
N ILE A 41 -4.79 0.42 8.94
CA ILE A 41 -5.64 0.15 7.78
C ILE A 41 -5.08 0.87 6.56
N MET A 42 -4.69 2.13 6.73
CA MET A 42 -4.14 2.89 5.62
C MET A 42 -2.83 2.30 5.13
N ASN A 43 -2.03 1.78 6.04
CA ASN A 43 -0.78 1.15 5.64
C ASN A 43 -1.03 -0.07 4.78
N ILE A 44 -2.03 -0.85 5.12
CA ILE A 44 -2.36 -2.01 4.31
C ILE A 44 -2.85 -1.57 2.94
N GLU A 45 -3.70 -0.56 2.90
CA GLU A 45 -4.17 -0.05 1.63
C GLU A 45 -3.03 0.45 0.77
N SER A 46 -2.05 1.08 1.41
CA SER A 46 -0.90 1.57 0.68
C SER A 46 -0.09 0.45 0.06
N ILE A 47 0.08 -0.63 0.79
CA ILE A 47 0.83 -1.75 0.27
C ILE A 47 0.16 -2.29 -0.99
N ILE A 48 -1.14 -2.47 -0.93
CA ILE A 48 -1.87 -3.01 -2.06
C ILE A 48 -1.85 -2.04 -3.23
N ALA A 49 -2.05 -0.76 -2.94
CA ALA A 49 -2.08 0.24 -3.99
C ALA A 49 -0.72 0.42 -4.65
N ILE A 50 0.33 0.41 -3.85
CA ILE A 50 1.66 0.57 -4.40
C ILE A 50 2.04 -0.62 -5.26
N ASP A 51 1.64 -1.80 -4.83
CA ASP A 51 1.90 -2.98 -5.61
C ASP A 51 1.24 -2.89 -6.97
N ALA A 52 -0.01 -2.47 -7.00
CA ALA A 52 -0.73 -2.34 -8.27
C ALA A 52 -0.08 -1.28 -9.15
N MET A 53 0.35 -0.18 -8.56
CA MET A 53 1.01 0.85 -9.33
C MET A 53 2.35 0.39 -9.85
N SER A 54 3.03 -0.37 -9.07
CA SER A 54 4.33 -0.89 -9.46
C SER A 54 4.22 -1.72 -10.72
N ASP A 55 3.20 -2.55 -10.79
CA ASP A 55 2.98 -3.38 -11.96
C ASP A 55 2.74 -2.52 -13.19
N LYS A 56 1.95 -1.49 -13.04
CA LYS A 56 1.67 -0.62 -14.16
C LYS A 56 2.92 0.09 -14.63
N ILE A 57 3.72 0.55 -13.71
CA ILE A 57 4.94 1.25 -14.06
C ILE A 57 5.90 0.32 -14.76
N GLU A 58 5.98 -0.91 -14.29
CA GLU A 58 6.82 -1.88 -14.96
C GLU A 58 6.39 -2.11 -16.39
N ASP A 59 5.10 -2.23 -16.60
CA ASP A 59 4.59 -2.41 -17.93
C ASP A 59 4.94 -1.25 -18.84
N MET A 60 4.81 -0.05 -18.33
CA MET A 60 5.13 1.11 -19.12
C MET A 60 6.59 1.14 -19.50
N PHE A 61 7.45 0.78 -18.57
CA PHE A 61 8.86 0.77 -18.85
C PHE A 61 9.23 -0.32 -19.83
N LYS A 62 8.58 -1.44 -19.73
CA LYS A 62 8.87 -2.51 -20.65
C LYS A 62 8.49 -2.13 -22.06
N ASN A 63 7.38 -1.46 -22.20
CA ASN A 63 6.95 -1.08 -23.50
C ASN A 63 7.86 -0.09 -24.15
N LYS A 64 8.36 0.83 -23.37
CA LYS A 64 9.22 1.81 -23.94
C LYS A 64 10.58 1.33 -24.10
N ASN A 65 11.00 0.69 -23.17
CA ASN A 65 12.28 0.06 -23.12
C ASN A 65 13.42 0.74 -23.82
N ASP A 66 13.27 1.42 -24.80
CA ASP A 66 14.39 1.84 -25.55
C ASP A 66 15.17 2.89 -24.88
N ASP A 67 14.64 3.92 -24.44
CA ASP A 67 15.43 4.94 -23.92
C ASP A 67 15.35 5.01 -22.51
N GLY A 68 15.25 4.06 -21.85
CA GLY A 68 15.15 4.10 -20.46
C GLY A 68 16.04 5.07 -19.78
N SER A 69 16.82 5.70 -20.49
CA SER A 69 17.77 6.54 -19.85
C SER A 69 17.12 7.58 -18.95
N GLY A 70 16.02 8.09 -19.34
CA GLY A 70 15.44 9.10 -18.51
C GLY A 70 14.75 8.57 -17.29
N GLY A 71 14.44 7.31 -17.32
CA GLY A 71 13.66 6.76 -16.27
C GLY A 71 14.19 6.95 -14.89
N PRO A 72 15.43 6.73 -14.69
CA PRO A 72 15.94 6.75 -13.34
C PRO A 72 15.71 8.05 -12.63
N SER A 73 15.78 9.10 -13.35
CA SER A 73 15.67 10.36 -12.67
C SER A 73 14.35 10.52 -11.98
N ILE A 74 13.35 9.88 -12.49
CA ILE A 74 12.07 10.01 -11.87
C ILE A 74 12.08 9.49 -10.49
N PHE A 75 12.84 8.48 -10.25
CA PHE A 75 12.84 7.89 -8.97
C PHE A 75 13.67 8.64 -7.98
N GLY A 76 14.25 9.70 -8.42
CA GLY A 76 14.96 10.48 -7.48
C GLY A 76 14.06 10.88 -6.34
N PHE A 77 12.80 11.00 -6.62
CA PHE A 77 11.95 11.43 -5.56
C PHE A 77 11.90 10.38 -4.46
N GLY A 78 12.18 9.18 -4.81
CA GLY A 78 12.23 8.19 -3.77
C GLY A 78 13.24 8.55 -2.74
N GLY A 79 14.28 9.18 -3.13
CA GLY A 79 15.28 9.52 -2.18
C GLY A 79 14.84 10.62 -1.27
N MET A 80 13.81 11.28 -1.60
CA MET A 80 13.35 12.28 -0.73
C MET A 80 12.86 11.73 0.53
N MET A 81 12.52 10.53 0.51
CA MET A 81 11.97 10.03 1.69
C MET A 81 12.93 9.89 2.75
#